data_a19af3a47ad57e60b128d62d6c4d9843
#
_entry.id   a19af3a47ad57e60b128d62d6c4d9843
#
_cell.length_a   1.000
_cell.length_b   1.000
_cell.length_c   1.000
_cell.angle_alpha   90.00
_cell.angle_beta   90.00
_cell.angle_gamma   90.00
#
_symmetry.space_group_name_H-M   'P 1'
#
loop_
_entity.id
_entity.type
_entity.pdbx_description
1 polymer ?
#
loop_
_entity_poly.entity_id
_entity_poly.type
_entity_poly.pdbx_seq_one_letter_code
_entity_poly.pdbx_strand_id
1 'polypeptide(L)'
;MDKATRILNILTLLLNGHVVTQEDLDRFTNVSKKSIQRDINTINTFFYESHFWRSNHTKIVYNYQLGGYELTHDTTNKQSLGVLSLLIKLQSLTPIQIGR
;
A
#
# COMPACT_ATOMS: atom_id res chain seq x y z
N MET A 1 -16.85 -3.39 8.81
CA MET A 1 -16.04 -3.39 7.56
C MET A 1 -15.64 -4.82 7.26
N ASP A 2 -15.92 -5.31 6.07
CA ASP A 2 -15.54 -6.66 5.73
C ASP A 2 -14.06 -6.76 5.37
N LYS A 3 -13.56 -7.98 5.27
CA LYS A 3 -12.14 -8.22 5.04
C LYS A 3 -11.65 -7.61 3.73
N ALA A 4 -12.41 -7.75 2.67
CA ALA A 4 -12.01 -7.22 1.37
C ALA A 4 -11.88 -5.70 1.40
N THR A 5 -12.85 -5.02 1.99
CA THR A 5 -12.83 -3.56 2.13
C THR A 5 -11.66 -3.12 3.00
N ARG A 6 -11.39 -3.84 4.07
CA ARG A 6 -10.27 -3.54 4.96
C ARG A 6 -8.95 -3.64 4.22
N ILE A 7 -8.75 -4.71 3.46
CA ILE A 7 -7.53 -4.91 2.68
C ILE A 7 -7.36 -3.79 1.67
N LEU A 8 -8.43 -3.41 0.98
CA LEU A 8 -8.38 -2.35 -0.02
C LEU A 8 -8.05 -0.99 0.61
N ASN A 9 -8.58 -0.73 1.81
CA ASN A 9 -8.25 0.50 2.52
C ASN A 9 -6.78 0.55 2.92
N ILE A 10 -6.26 -0.56 3.45
CA ILE A 10 -4.85 -0.65 3.80
C ILE A 10 -3.98 -0.41 2.57
N LEU A 11 -4.31 -1.09 1.48
CA LEU A 11 -3.56 -0.94 0.24
C LEU A 11 -3.60 0.49 -0.28
N THR A 12 -4.76 1.13 -0.22
CA THR A 12 -4.92 2.52 -0.65
C THR A 12 -4.00 3.45 0.12
N LEU A 13 -3.95 3.31 1.43
CA LEU A 13 -3.06 4.12 2.26
C LEU A 13 -1.60 3.91 1.89
N LEU A 14 -1.20 2.66 1.71
CA LEU A 14 0.17 2.32 1.36
C LEU A 14 0.56 2.87 -0.01
N LEU A 15 -0.34 2.79 -0.98
CA LEU A 15 -0.07 3.30 -2.32
C LEU A 15 0.05 4.83 -2.33
N ASN A 16 -0.56 5.50 -1.36
CA ASN A 16 -0.44 6.95 -1.22
C ASN A 16 0.78 7.37 -0.42
N GLY A 17 1.65 6.43 -0.08
CA GLY A 17 2.87 6.73 0.63
C GLY A 17 2.72 6.83 2.14
N HIS A 18 1.57 6.46 2.68
CA HIS A 18 1.37 6.46 4.12
C HIS A 18 2.09 5.30 4.79
N VAL A 19 2.64 5.56 5.95
CA VAL A 19 3.06 4.50 6.87
C VAL A 19 1.83 4.18 7.72
N VAL A 20 1.34 2.96 7.60
CA VAL A 20 0.12 2.54 8.29
C VAL A 20 0.47 2.07 9.70
N THR A 21 0.17 2.89 10.68
CA THR A 21 0.49 2.63 12.08
C THR A 21 -0.61 1.85 12.76
N GLN A 22 -0.33 1.34 13.96
CA GLN A 22 -1.34 0.67 14.77
C GLN A 22 -2.49 1.64 15.08
N GLU A 23 -2.18 2.90 15.29
CA GLU A 23 -3.20 3.92 15.55
C GLU A 23 -4.15 4.06 14.36
N ASP A 24 -3.61 4.08 13.14
CA ASP A 24 -4.45 4.12 11.93
C ASP A 24 -5.36 2.91 11.85
N LEU A 25 -4.80 1.74 12.13
CA LEU A 25 -5.55 0.49 12.07
C LEU A 25 -6.66 0.47 13.12
N ASP A 26 -6.40 1.00 14.30
CA ASP A 26 -7.39 1.06 15.37
C ASP A 26 -8.56 1.98 15.03
N ARG A 27 -8.31 3.00 14.19
CA ARG A 27 -9.35 3.95 13.80
C ARG A 27 -10.39 3.35 12.88
N PHE A 28 -9.97 2.55 11.92
CA PHE A 28 -10.92 2.07 10.91
C PHE A 28 -11.17 0.58 10.95
N THR A 29 -10.66 -0.10 11.96
CA THR A 29 -10.91 -1.54 12.07
C THR A 29 -10.87 -1.96 13.54
N ASN A 30 -11.69 -2.95 13.85
CA ASN A 30 -11.76 -3.54 15.18
C ASN A 30 -11.18 -4.94 15.20
N VAL A 31 -10.25 -5.23 14.32
CA VAL A 31 -9.70 -6.57 14.22
C VAL A 31 -8.37 -6.65 14.97
N SER A 32 -7.98 -7.87 15.32
CA SER A 32 -6.75 -8.12 16.05
C SER A 32 -5.53 -7.85 15.19
N LYS A 33 -4.38 -7.66 15.86
CA LYS A 33 -3.10 -7.54 15.17
C LYS A 33 -2.82 -8.74 14.27
N LYS A 34 -3.24 -9.91 14.71
CA LYS A 34 -3.07 -11.14 13.95
C LYS A 34 -3.83 -11.10 12.62
N SER A 35 -5.06 -10.56 12.65
CA SER A 35 -5.84 -10.40 11.43
C SER A 35 -5.20 -9.40 10.48
N ILE A 36 -4.68 -8.31 11.01
CA ILE A 36 -3.95 -7.32 10.19
C ILE A 36 -2.72 -7.96 9.58
N GLN A 37 -1.97 -8.74 10.33
CA GLN A 37 -0.80 -9.43 9.82
C GLN A 37 -1.15 -10.37 8.67
N ARG A 38 -2.29 -11.05 8.78
CA ARG A 38 -2.79 -11.90 7.69
C ARG A 38 -3.17 -11.08 6.47
N ASP A 39 -3.76 -9.90 6.68
CA ASP A 39 -4.11 -9.00 5.60
C ASP A 39 -2.87 -8.51 4.87
N ILE A 40 -1.83 -8.13 5.62
CA ILE A 40 -0.55 -7.71 5.03
C ILE A 40 0.07 -8.86 4.23
N ASN A 41 0.04 -10.07 4.77
CA ASN A 41 0.54 -11.24 4.07
C ASN A 41 -0.25 -11.49 2.77
N THR A 42 -1.55 -11.30 2.81
CA THR A 42 -2.41 -11.45 1.62
C THR A 42 -2.01 -10.45 0.54
N ILE A 43 -1.77 -9.21 0.92
CA ILE A 43 -1.35 -8.18 -0.03
C ILE A 43 0.03 -8.51 -0.60
N ASN A 44 0.96 -8.93 0.25
CA ASN A 44 2.30 -9.29 -0.21
C ASN A 44 2.27 -10.49 -1.14
N THR A 45 1.40 -11.46 -0.88
CA THR A 45 1.20 -12.60 -1.78
C THR A 45 0.68 -12.12 -3.13
N PHE A 46 -0.28 -11.22 -3.12
CA PHE A 46 -0.81 -10.62 -4.34
C PHE A 46 0.31 -9.93 -5.14
N PHE A 47 1.13 -9.14 -4.47
CA PHE A 47 2.26 -8.48 -5.13
C PHE A 47 3.23 -9.47 -5.74
N TYR A 48 3.52 -10.54 -5.01
CA TYR A 48 4.45 -11.57 -5.49
C TYR A 48 3.89 -12.33 -6.69
N GLU A 49 2.60 -12.65 -6.67
CA GLU A 49 1.95 -13.41 -7.74
C GLU A 49 1.60 -12.54 -8.94
N SER A 50 1.51 -11.25 -8.77
CA SER A 50 1.21 -10.32 -9.85
C SER A 50 2.51 -9.97 -10.58
N HIS A 51 2.58 -10.34 -11.86
CA HIS A 51 3.77 -10.07 -12.67
C HIS A 51 4.17 -8.60 -12.60
N PHE A 52 3.19 -7.72 -12.69
CA PHE A 52 3.40 -6.27 -12.64
C PHE A 52 4.12 -5.84 -11.37
N TRP A 53 3.57 -6.24 -10.21
CA TRP A 53 4.14 -5.83 -8.92
C TRP A 53 5.43 -6.54 -8.59
N ARG A 54 5.53 -7.82 -8.98
CA ARG A 54 6.74 -8.59 -8.74
C ARG A 54 7.94 -8.03 -9.48
N SER A 55 7.76 -7.60 -10.72
CA SER A 55 8.87 -7.03 -11.48
C SER A 55 9.32 -5.68 -10.90
N ASN A 56 8.49 -5.03 -10.12
CA ASN A 56 8.86 -3.81 -9.41
C ASN A 56 9.42 -4.07 -8.02
N HIS A 57 9.49 -5.33 -7.61
CA HIS A 57 9.96 -5.73 -6.28
C HIS A 57 9.17 -5.04 -5.17
N THR A 58 7.88 -4.84 -5.40
CA THR A 58 6.99 -4.16 -4.47
C THR A 58 6.61 -5.10 -3.33
N LYS A 59 6.73 -4.61 -2.12
CA LYS A 59 6.30 -5.38 -0.94
C LYS A 59 6.04 -4.45 0.23
N ILE A 60 5.31 -4.95 1.21
CA ILE A 60 5.03 -4.24 2.45
C ILE A 60 5.98 -4.77 3.51
N VAL A 61 6.64 -3.86 4.21
CA VAL A 61 7.52 -4.19 5.33
C VAL A 61 7.11 -3.38 6.55
N TYR A 62 7.45 -3.87 7.74
CA TYR A 62 7.23 -3.13 8.97
C TYR A 62 8.46 -2.27 9.26
N ASN A 63 8.24 -0.98 9.42
CA ASN A 63 9.30 -0.04 9.76
C ASN A 63 9.25 0.25 11.25
N TYR A 64 10.20 -0.29 12.00
CA TYR A 64 10.23 -0.15 13.45
C TYR A 64 10.49 1.28 13.91
N GLN A 65 11.21 2.05 13.13
CA GLN A 65 11.49 3.44 13.47
C GLN A 65 10.23 4.30 13.36
N LEU A 66 9.41 4.03 12.35
CA LEU A 66 8.18 4.78 12.13
C LEU A 66 6.97 4.14 12.80
N GLY A 67 7.13 2.93 13.30
CA GLY A 67 6.07 2.25 14.01
C GLY A 67 4.91 1.79 13.15
N GLY A 68 5.17 1.42 11.91
CA GLY A 68 4.08 1.01 11.03
C GLY A 68 4.55 0.28 9.79
N TYR A 69 3.58 -0.11 8.99
CA TYR A 69 3.83 -0.78 7.71
C TYR A 69 4.03 0.25 6.60
N GLU A 70 4.95 -0.02 5.72
CA GLU A 70 5.18 0.83 4.57
C GLU A 70 5.40 0.01 3.31
N LEU A 71 5.13 0.64 2.18
CA LEU A 71 5.36 0.01 0.88
C LEU A 71 6.78 0.31 0.42
N THR A 72 7.48 -0.73 -0.01
CA THR A 72 8.82 -0.57 -0.58
C THR A 72 8.84 -1.09 -2.00
N HIS A 73 9.77 -0.60 -2.79
CA HIS A 73 10.00 -1.06 -4.15
C HIS A 73 11.46 -0.83 -4.50
N ASP A 74 11.89 -1.44 -5.60
CA ASP A 74 13.27 -1.31 -6.05
C ASP A 74 13.44 0.03 -6.76
N THR A 75 14.12 0.97 -6.09
CA THR A 75 14.34 2.30 -6.62
C THR A 75 15.46 2.34 -7.66
N THR A 76 16.22 1.27 -7.82
CA THR A 76 17.26 1.22 -8.83
C THR A 76 16.71 0.92 -10.23
N ASN A 77 15.48 0.43 -10.29
CA ASN A 77 14.81 0.11 -11.54
C ASN A 77 13.97 1.31 -11.99
N LYS A 78 14.40 1.96 -13.05
CA LYS A 78 13.72 3.15 -13.55
C LYS A 78 12.29 2.87 -13.99
N GLN A 79 12.04 1.67 -14.52
CA GLN A 79 10.69 1.31 -14.94
C GLN A 79 9.76 1.19 -13.75
N SER A 80 10.23 0.57 -12.67
CA SER A 80 9.46 0.47 -11.45
C SER A 80 9.09 1.85 -10.91
N LEU A 81 10.10 2.72 -10.86
CA LEU A 81 9.92 4.07 -10.37
C LEU A 81 8.93 4.84 -11.24
N GLY A 82 9.05 4.69 -12.56
CA GLY A 82 8.15 5.34 -13.50
C GLY A 82 6.71 4.91 -13.32
N VAL A 83 6.49 3.62 -13.13
CA VAL A 83 5.14 3.07 -12.95
C VAL A 83 4.51 3.60 -11.68
N LEU A 84 5.25 3.59 -10.57
CA LEU A 84 4.72 4.08 -9.30
C LEU A 84 4.43 5.58 -9.38
N SER A 85 5.30 6.33 -10.03
CA SER A 85 5.09 7.76 -10.26
C SER A 85 3.83 8.01 -11.06
N LEU A 86 3.58 7.20 -12.08
CA LEU A 86 2.39 7.34 -12.90
C LEU A 86 1.13 7.08 -12.09
N LEU A 87 1.12 6.05 -11.26
CA LEU A 87 -0.03 5.76 -10.41
C LEU A 87 -0.32 6.92 -9.45
N ILE A 88 0.71 7.47 -8.84
CA ILE A 88 0.56 8.61 -7.94
C ILE A 88 0.04 9.82 -8.69
N LYS A 89 0.57 10.09 -9.88
CA LYS A 89 0.14 11.22 -10.69
C LYS A 89 -1.33 11.09 -11.11
N LEU A 90 -1.77 9.89 -11.46
CA LEU A 90 -3.15 9.69 -11.83
C LEU A 90 -4.10 10.03 -10.68
N GLN A 91 -3.72 9.64 -9.46
CA GLN A 91 -4.51 9.99 -8.28
C GLN A 91 -4.51 11.49 -8.04
N SER A 92 -3.39 12.14 -8.25
CA SER A 92 -3.25 13.59 -8.02
C SER A 92 -3.94 14.41 -9.08
N LEU A 93 -3.89 13.97 -10.33
CA LEU A 93 -4.43 14.73 -11.44
C LEU A 93 -5.96 14.76 -11.46
N THR A 94 -6.59 13.71 -10.96
CA THR A 94 -8.04 13.62 -11.01
C THR A 94 -8.73 14.85 -10.40
N PRO A 95 -8.39 15.28 -9.18
CA PRO A 95 -9.00 16.49 -8.61
C PRO A 95 -8.67 17.75 -9.42
N ILE A 96 -7.46 17.83 -9.94
CA ILE A 96 -7.05 19.00 -10.71
C ILE A 96 -7.83 19.12 -11.98
N GLN A 97 -8.05 18.01 -12.68
CA GLN A 97 -8.82 18.00 -13.92
C GLN A 97 -10.27 18.38 -13.69
N ILE A 98 -10.82 17.95 -12.57
CA ILE A 98 -12.21 18.27 -12.23
C ILE A 98 -12.35 19.75 -11.92
N GLY A 99 -11.32 20.35 -11.34
CA GLY A 99 -11.32 21.75 -10.97
C GLY A 99 -11.26 22.72 -12.15
N ARG A 100 -11.21 22.22 -13.32
CA ARG A 100 -11.18 23.03 -14.54
C ARG A 100 -12.47 22.94 -15.30
#